data_3c815c22a7a387bb3ffc3ec907ea7d85
#
_entry.id   3c815c22a7a387bb3ffc3ec907ea7d85
#
_cell.length_a   1.000
_cell.length_b   1.000
_cell.length_c   1.000
_cell.angle_alpha   90.00
_cell.angle_beta   90.00
_cell.angle_gamma   90.00
#
_symmetry.space_group_name_H-M   'P 1'
#
loop_
_entity.id
_entity.type
_entity.pdbx_description
1 polymer ?
#
loop_
_entity_poly.entity_id
_entity_poly.type
_entity_poly.pdbx_seq_one_letter_code
_entity_poly.pdbx_strand_id
1 'polypeptide(L)'
;MNEDKRIDMLKNECYDLYKFKGNPVGYEKAVIELEQRVTELELNHVVEPLQLSFLLLSQIEPLLSDSAIFKKGVDRIFKVKKTSFFFQLPELVGFPDNYQLGHGKLRDFDSLPAAVRDLAVGLIKGRVGKVRTEQERVQTVYLQEMSVPRNPNAGCWLEMRKSGISSFIVFERALQAAEESLDILRILRPHIRITLPQYAISRNSDERKASFEPLKIELYRYHFDQEEQKSIDRLSNLVINPRSDLEKRILNALHFYRIGRNFSPEDQELFYYVAAIENLVIGKDDRDVLRWKIPEKAAFLLEGDLSRRLEVVAKLRNLYDARSTIAHGSMSHVEPRNVQLAREYLIRIITEVLELIDKRDLKSVSPIATKNSSLDEYIDQIKYSGKPQGDQRRANSIDIDS
;
A
#
# COMPACT_ATOMS: atom_id res chain seq x y z
N MET A 1 -2.48 -24.32 -10.56
CA MET A 1 -3.93 -24.47 -10.25
C MET A 1 -4.48 -23.09 -10.00
N ASN A 2 -5.68 -22.74 -10.49
CA ASN A 2 -6.25 -21.43 -10.24
C ASN A 2 -6.75 -21.30 -8.78
N GLU A 3 -6.94 -20.06 -8.32
CA GLU A 3 -7.34 -19.73 -6.94
C GLU A 3 -8.69 -20.39 -6.55
N ASP A 4 -9.68 -20.34 -7.42
CA ASP A 4 -10.99 -20.92 -7.12
C ASP A 4 -10.93 -22.43 -6.84
N LYS A 5 -10.13 -23.18 -7.61
CA LYS A 5 -9.94 -24.61 -7.36
C LYS A 5 -9.22 -24.89 -6.05
N ARG A 6 -8.28 -24.03 -5.65
CA ARG A 6 -7.58 -24.15 -4.35
C ARG A 6 -8.55 -23.89 -3.19
N ILE A 7 -9.41 -22.88 -3.33
CA ILE A 7 -10.48 -22.57 -2.37
C ILE A 7 -11.45 -23.75 -2.24
N ASP A 8 -11.88 -24.32 -3.37
CA ASP A 8 -12.79 -25.47 -3.36
C ASP A 8 -12.14 -26.71 -2.70
N MET A 9 -10.84 -26.94 -2.91
CA MET A 9 -10.10 -28.00 -2.21
C MET A 9 -10.11 -27.79 -0.71
N LEU A 10 -9.74 -26.60 -0.22
CA LEU A 10 -9.73 -26.27 1.20
C LEU A 10 -11.14 -26.40 1.80
N LYS A 11 -12.16 -25.99 1.09
CA LYS A 11 -13.57 -26.12 1.49
C LYS A 11 -13.99 -27.58 1.62
N ASN A 12 -13.58 -28.43 0.69
CA ASN A 12 -13.86 -29.87 0.76
C ASN A 12 -13.17 -30.53 1.94
N GLU A 13 -11.92 -30.17 2.22
CA GLU A 13 -11.21 -30.61 3.41
C GLU A 13 -11.93 -30.16 4.71
N CYS A 14 -12.52 -28.97 4.73
CA CYS A 14 -13.37 -28.54 5.85
C CYS A 14 -14.66 -29.38 5.99
N TYR A 15 -15.26 -29.84 4.89
CA TYR A 15 -16.39 -30.77 4.98
C TYR A 15 -16.00 -32.12 5.58
N ASP A 16 -14.78 -32.59 5.35
CA ASP A 16 -14.28 -33.83 5.88
C ASP A 16 -14.11 -33.81 7.41
N LEU A 17 -14.09 -32.64 8.03
CA LEU A 17 -14.08 -32.49 9.50
C LEU A 17 -15.30 -33.14 10.16
N TYR A 18 -16.42 -33.32 9.41
CA TYR A 18 -17.61 -33.99 9.94
C TYR A 18 -17.34 -35.41 10.44
N LYS A 19 -16.33 -36.11 9.91
CA LYS A 19 -15.90 -37.45 10.35
C LYS A 19 -15.47 -37.49 11.84
N PHE A 20 -15.12 -36.34 12.42
CA PHE A 20 -14.73 -36.23 13.82
C PHE A 20 -15.91 -35.99 14.78
N LYS A 21 -17.15 -36.11 14.30
CA LYS A 21 -18.34 -36.05 15.16
C LYS A 21 -18.18 -36.96 16.39
N GLY A 22 -18.29 -36.37 17.58
CA GLY A 22 -18.10 -37.09 18.85
C GLY A 22 -16.65 -37.31 19.29
N ASN A 23 -15.69 -36.74 18.54
CA ASN A 23 -14.26 -36.76 18.91
C ASN A 23 -13.68 -35.32 18.87
N PRO A 24 -13.89 -34.51 19.93
CA PRO A 24 -13.46 -33.12 19.96
C PRO A 24 -11.94 -32.94 19.83
N VAL A 25 -11.14 -33.83 20.42
CA VAL A 25 -9.68 -33.77 20.34
C VAL A 25 -9.20 -34.04 18.91
N GLY A 26 -9.82 -35.00 18.24
CA GLY A 26 -9.52 -35.30 16.83
C GLY A 26 -9.94 -34.14 15.89
N TYR A 27 -11.07 -33.50 16.21
CA TYR A 27 -11.55 -32.32 15.46
C TYR A 27 -10.58 -31.14 15.59
N GLU A 28 -10.20 -30.76 16.83
CA GLU A 28 -9.26 -29.67 17.08
C GLU A 28 -7.91 -29.88 16.36
N LYS A 29 -7.37 -31.11 16.46
CA LYS A 29 -6.12 -31.45 15.76
C LYS A 29 -6.25 -31.29 14.25
N ALA A 30 -7.34 -31.76 13.66
CA ALA A 30 -7.59 -31.65 12.22
C ALA A 30 -7.80 -30.18 11.77
N VAL A 31 -8.39 -29.34 12.62
CA VAL A 31 -8.49 -27.90 12.35
C VAL A 31 -7.12 -27.24 12.33
N ILE A 32 -6.22 -27.58 13.25
CA ILE A 32 -4.83 -27.06 13.24
C ILE A 32 -4.08 -27.52 11.96
N GLU A 33 -4.29 -28.75 11.51
CA GLU A 33 -3.69 -29.21 10.24
C GLU A 33 -4.18 -28.39 9.03
N LEU A 34 -5.42 -27.88 9.05
CA LEU A 34 -5.94 -26.99 7.99
C LEU A 34 -5.24 -25.62 7.93
N GLU A 35 -4.68 -25.11 9.05
CA GLU A 35 -3.87 -23.89 9.02
C GLU A 35 -2.65 -24.05 8.12
N GLN A 36 -1.95 -25.20 8.24
CA GLN A 36 -0.82 -25.51 7.36
C GLN A 36 -1.28 -25.68 5.92
N ARG A 37 -2.44 -26.28 5.73
CA ARG A 37 -3.03 -26.50 4.41
C ARG A 37 -3.35 -25.21 3.66
N VAL A 38 -3.80 -24.16 4.35
CA VAL A 38 -3.98 -22.82 3.77
C VAL A 38 -2.67 -22.30 3.16
N THR A 39 -1.57 -22.50 3.88
CA THR A 39 -0.24 -22.08 3.42
C THR A 39 0.24 -22.91 2.23
N GLU A 40 0.09 -24.23 2.28
CA GLU A 40 0.45 -25.14 1.19
C GLU A 40 -0.34 -24.86 -0.10
N LEU A 41 -1.60 -24.47 0.03
CA LEU A 41 -2.44 -24.05 -1.08
C LEU A 41 -2.19 -22.59 -1.53
N GLU A 42 -1.25 -21.90 -0.91
CA GLU A 42 -0.96 -20.48 -1.19
C GLU A 42 -2.20 -19.58 -1.08
N LEU A 43 -3.06 -19.84 -0.10
CA LEU A 43 -4.32 -19.12 0.11
C LEU A 43 -4.25 -18.07 1.25
N ASN A 44 -3.08 -17.82 1.83
CA ASN A 44 -2.90 -16.85 2.93
C ASN A 44 -3.38 -15.44 2.58
N HIS A 45 -3.42 -15.10 1.29
CA HIS A 45 -3.93 -13.82 0.80
C HIS A 45 -5.46 -13.76 0.66
N VAL A 46 -6.15 -14.90 0.83
CA VAL A 46 -7.62 -15.02 0.70
C VAL A 46 -8.26 -15.42 2.02
N VAL A 47 -7.58 -16.30 2.76
CA VAL A 47 -8.04 -16.89 4.02
C VAL A 47 -6.94 -16.75 5.07
N GLU A 48 -7.24 -16.07 6.17
CA GLU A 48 -6.32 -16.00 7.30
C GLU A 48 -6.41 -17.31 8.12
N PRO A 49 -5.29 -18.08 8.28
CA PRO A 49 -5.32 -19.41 8.88
C PRO A 49 -5.90 -19.45 10.29
N LEU A 50 -5.43 -18.57 11.18
CA LEU A 50 -5.91 -18.51 12.56
C LEU A 50 -7.40 -18.11 12.64
N GLN A 51 -7.87 -17.23 11.77
CA GLN A 51 -9.29 -16.86 11.70
C GLN A 51 -10.13 -18.03 11.21
N LEU A 52 -9.65 -18.80 10.22
CA LEU A 52 -10.34 -20.01 9.77
C LEU A 52 -10.48 -20.99 10.92
N SER A 53 -9.42 -21.30 11.65
CA SER A 53 -9.43 -22.20 12.79
C SER A 53 -10.36 -21.71 13.89
N PHE A 54 -10.32 -20.42 14.23
CA PHE A 54 -11.24 -19.82 15.18
C PHE A 54 -12.71 -20.01 14.78
N LEU A 55 -13.04 -19.76 13.52
CA LEU A 55 -14.41 -19.94 13.02
C LEU A 55 -14.84 -21.41 13.03
N LEU A 56 -13.95 -22.32 12.63
CA LEU A 56 -14.23 -23.76 12.66
C LEU A 56 -14.46 -24.26 14.08
N LEU A 57 -13.64 -23.86 15.04
CA LEU A 57 -13.76 -24.27 16.43
C LEU A 57 -14.97 -23.60 17.13
N SER A 58 -15.18 -22.29 16.93
CA SER A 58 -16.21 -21.56 17.68
C SER A 58 -17.62 -21.63 17.08
N GLN A 59 -17.72 -21.71 15.75
CA GLN A 59 -19.02 -21.61 15.05
C GLN A 59 -19.45 -22.92 14.37
N ILE A 60 -18.52 -23.74 13.94
CA ILE A 60 -18.82 -24.95 13.15
C ILE A 60 -18.78 -26.20 14.00
N GLU A 61 -17.85 -26.35 14.94
CA GLU A 61 -17.81 -27.50 15.84
C GLU A 61 -19.17 -27.77 16.55
N PRO A 62 -19.89 -26.75 17.07
CA PRO A 62 -21.21 -26.97 17.66
C PRO A 62 -22.26 -27.52 16.68
N LEU A 63 -22.03 -27.41 15.38
CA LEU A 63 -22.94 -27.87 14.32
C LEU A 63 -22.69 -29.33 13.91
N LEU A 64 -21.68 -30.00 14.47
CA LEU A 64 -21.34 -31.39 14.16
C LEU A 64 -22.48 -32.41 14.46
N SER A 65 -23.51 -32.00 15.18
CA SER A 65 -24.69 -32.86 15.46
C SER A 65 -25.48 -33.18 14.18
N ASP A 66 -25.53 -32.28 13.21
CA ASP A 66 -26.30 -32.41 11.97
C ASP A 66 -25.41 -32.10 10.75
N SER A 67 -25.27 -33.09 9.84
CA SER A 67 -24.43 -32.97 8.63
C SER A 67 -24.88 -31.87 7.68
N ALA A 68 -26.19 -31.64 7.56
CA ALA A 68 -26.72 -30.63 6.65
C ALA A 68 -26.47 -29.21 7.19
N ILE A 69 -26.63 -29.03 8.50
CA ILE A 69 -26.37 -27.76 9.21
C ILE A 69 -24.85 -27.48 9.19
N PHE A 70 -24.04 -28.50 9.47
CA PHE A 70 -22.58 -28.41 9.41
C PHE A 70 -22.10 -27.94 8.03
N LYS A 71 -22.55 -28.59 6.95
CA LYS A 71 -22.21 -28.19 5.56
C LYS A 71 -22.61 -26.76 5.27
N LYS A 72 -23.83 -26.33 5.64
CA LYS A 72 -24.27 -24.92 5.51
C LYS A 72 -23.38 -23.96 6.28
N GLY A 73 -22.90 -24.36 7.46
CA GLY A 73 -21.95 -23.57 8.26
C GLY A 73 -20.64 -23.36 7.52
N VAL A 74 -20.06 -24.43 6.97
CA VAL A 74 -18.85 -24.35 6.15
C VAL A 74 -19.07 -23.48 4.91
N ASP A 75 -20.17 -23.67 4.17
CA ASP A 75 -20.54 -22.84 3.02
C ASP A 75 -20.61 -21.36 3.37
N ARG A 76 -21.10 -21.04 4.57
CA ARG A 76 -21.20 -19.65 5.04
C ARG A 76 -19.82 -19.02 5.28
N ILE A 77 -18.85 -19.80 5.80
CA ILE A 77 -17.46 -19.35 5.96
C ILE A 77 -16.85 -19.04 4.61
N PHE A 78 -17.00 -19.94 3.64
CA PHE A 78 -16.39 -19.82 2.30
C PHE A 78 -17.16 -18.91 1.32
N LYS A 79 -18.25 -18.29 1.76
CA LYS A 79 -19.00 -17.36 0.92
C LYS A 79 -18.17 -16.09 0.67
N VAL A 80 -17.78 -15.87 -0.59
CA VAL A 80 -17.12 -14.65 -1.01
C VAL A 80 -18.03 -13.44 -0.81
N LYS A 81 -17.58 -12.46 -0.06
CA LYS A 81 -18.27 -11.21 0.20
C LYS A 81 -17.62 -10.07 -0.57
N LYS A 82 -18.42 -9.27 -1.27
CA LYS A 82 -17.98 -8.01 -1.86
C LYS A 82 -18.23 -6.89 -0.84
N THR A 83 -17.17 -6.20 -0.44
CA THR A 83 -17.23 -5.16 0.59
C THR A 83 -16.66 -3.87 0.05
N SER A 84 -17.36 -2.76 0.28
CA SER A 84 -16.83 -1.42 0.09
C SER A 84 -16.40 -0.84 1.43
N PHE A 85 -15.19 -0.30 1.48
CA PHE A 85 -14.63 0.42 2.62
C PHE A 85 -14.52 1.88 2.26
N PHE A 86 -14.85 2.76 3.20
CA PHE A 86 -14.83 4.20 3.03
C PHE A 86 -13.92 4.81 4.10
N PHE A 87 -12.82 5.41 3.66
CA PHE A 87 -11.83 6.08 4.49
C PHE A 87 -12.01 7.58 4.34
N GLN A 88 -12.27 8.30 5.42
CA GLN A 88 -12.33 9.76 5.37
C GLN A 88 -10.91 10.34 5.27
N LEU A 89 -10.69 11.23 4.33
CA LEU A 89 -9.42 11.91 4.08
C LEU A 89 -9.64 13.42 4.18
N PRO A 90 -9.63 13.97 5.41
CA PRO A 90 -9.94 15.38 5.63
C PRO A 90 -8.89 16.33 5.04
N GLU A 91 -7.69 15.82 4.74
CA GLU A 91 -6.60 16.56 4.12
C GLU A 91 -6.82 16.81 2.62
N LEU A 92 -7.65 16.00 1.96
CA LEU A 92 -7.88 16.10 0.51
C LEU A 92 -9.04 17.02 0.20
N VAL A 93 -8.80 18.08 -0.59
CA VAL A 93 -9.80 19.11 -0.90
C VAL A 93 -9.85 19.36 -2.41
N GLY A 94 -11.06 19.57 -2.93
CA GLY A 94 -11.28 20.02 -4.30
C GLY A 94 -11.18 18.93 -5.38
N PHE A 95 -11.03 17.66 -5.00
CA PHE A 95 -11.10 16.57 -5.97
C PHE A 95 -12.51 16.42 -6.55
N PRO A 96 -12.64 16.13 -7.85
CA PRO A 96 -13.92 15.80 -8.44
C PRO A 96 -14.54 14.56 -7.79
N ASP A 97 -15.86 14.52 -7.64
CA ASP A 97 -16.55 13.29 -7.19
C ASP A 97 -16.30 12.14 -8.17
N ASN A 98 -16.20 10.93 -7.65
CA ASN A 98 -15.86 9.72 -8.40
C ASN A 98 -14.45 9.72 -9.04
N TYR A 99 -13.55 10.60 -8.60
CA TYR A 99 -12.21 10.65 -9.14
C TYR A 99 -11.43 9.37 -8.85
N GLN A 100 -10.85 8.75 -9.88
CA GLN A 100 -10.06 7.52 -9.71
C GLN A 100 -8.69 7.87 -9.12
N LEU A 101 -8.39 7.32 -7.94
CA LEU A 101 -7.09 7.44 -7.28
C LEU A 101 -6.56 6.02 -7.00
N GLY A 102 -5.57 5.57 -7.77
CA GLY A 102 -5.04 4.22 -7.66
C GLY A 102 -6.17 3.17 -7.68
N HIS A 103 -6.19 2.30 -6.69
CA HIS A 103 -7.20 1.23 -6.57
C HIS A 103 -8.57 1.70 -6.12
N GLY A 104 -8.72 2.95 -5.67
CA GLY A 104 -9.94 3.49 -5.09
C GLY A 104 -10.55 4.62 -5.87
N LYS A 105 -11.69 5.11 -5.37
CA LYS A 105 -12.37 6.29 -5.89
C LYS A 105 -12.55 7.32 -4.80
N LEU A 106 -12.20 8.56 -5.07
CA LEU A 106 -12.52 9.69 -4.21
C LEU A 106 -13.99 10.06 -4.38
N ARG A 107 -14.65 10.30 -3.26
CA ARG A 107 -16.08 10.61 -3.14
C ARG A 107 -16.29 11.85 -2.32
N ASP A 108 -17.23 12.68 -2.73
CA ASP A 108 -17.79 13.70 -1.85
C ASP A 108 -18.71 13.03 -0.82
N PHE A 109 -18.85 13.68 0.34
CA PHE A 109 -19.73 13.16 1.40
C PHE A 109 -21.16 12.93 0.91
N ASP A 110 -21.72 13.85 0.14
CA ASP A 110 -23.10 13.78 -0.35
C ASP A 110 -23.32 12.64 -1.38
N SER A 111 -22.26 12.23 -2.08
CA SER A 111 -22.30 11.11 -3.02
C SER A 111 -22.15 9.74 -2.36
N LEU A 112 -21.84 9.68 -1.06
CA LEU A 112 -21.73 8.42 -0.33
C LEU A 112 -23.10 7.75 -0.22
N PRO A 113 -23.16 6.40 -0.16
CA PRO A 113 -24.38 5.68 0.15
C PRO A 113 -25.03 6.15 1.45
N ALA A 114 -26.35 6.32 1.49
CA ALA A 114 -27.07 6.86 2.65
C ALA A 114 -26.68 6.15 3.97
N ALA A 115 -26.60 4.83 3.98
CA ALA A 115 -26.18 4.09 5.18
C ALA A 115 -24.75 4.40 5.65
N VAL A 116 -23.84 4.77 4.74
CA VAL A 116 -22.47 5.19 5.06
C VAL A 116 -22.49 6.60 5.64
N ARG A 117 -23.26 7.52 5.05
CA ARG A 117 -23.43 8.89 5.56
C ARG A 117 -24.01 8.90 6.97
N ASP A 118 -25.08 8.10 7.19
CA ASP A 118 -25.72 7.99 8.50
C ASP A 118 -24.76 7.49 9.58
N LEU A 119 -23.90 6.50 9.24
CA LEU A 119 -22.87 6.01 10.13
C LEU A 119 -21.78 7.05 10.39
N ALA A 120 -21.32 7.75 9.35
CA ALA A 120 -20.32 8.81 9.49
C ALA A 120 -20.83 9.93 10.40
N VAL A 121 -22.06 10.39 10.19
CA VAL A 121 -22.70 11.40 11.06
C VAL A 121 -22.90 10.86 12.48
N GLY A 122 -23.27 9.59 12.62
CA GLY A 122 -23.45 8.94 13.93
C GLY A 122 -22.15 8.85 14.71
N LEU A 123 -21.04 8.50 14.04
CA LEU A 123 -19.70 8.47 14.62
C LEU A 123 -19.29 9.85 15.16
N ILE A 124 -19.44 10.89 14.33
CA ILE A 124 -19.06 12.26 14.68
C ILE A 124 -19.89 12.82 15.84
N LYS A 125 -21.17 12.46 15.92
CA LYS A 125 -22.06 12.88 17.00
C LYS A 125 -21.94 12.03 18.27
N GLY A 126 -21.02 11.07 18.31
CA GLY A 126 -20.91 10.12 19.42
C GLY A 126 -22.14 9.21 19.58
N ARG A 127 -22.99 9.14 18.56
CA ARG A 127 -24.21 8.30 18.56
C ARG A 127 -23.96 7.00 17.80
N VAL A 128 -22.89 6.30 18.11
CA VAL A 128 -22.75 4.91 17.65
C VAL A 128 -23.77 4.07 18.42
N GLY A 129 -24.67 3.46 17.67
CA GLY A 129 -25.90 2.85 18.15
C GLY A 129 -25.74 1.96 19.37
N LYS A 130 -26.88 1.64 20.03
CA LYS A 130 -26.97 0.93 21.31
C LYS A 130 -25.84 -0.09 21.50
N VAL A 131 -24.87 0.33 22.29
CA VAL A 131 -23.73 -0.49 22.71
C VAL A 131 -24.26 -1.70 23.45
N ARG A 132 -24.04 -2.90 22.91
CA ARG A 132 -24.58 -4.14 23.48
C ARG A 132 -23.66 -4.80 24.49
N THR A 133 -22.38 -4.44 24.51
CA THR A 133 -21.39 -5.04 25.39
C THR A 133 -20.50 -3.97 26.04
N GLU A 134 -19.83 -4.33 27.15
CA GLU A 134 -18.88 -3.46 27.85
C GLU A 134 -17.65 -3.13 26.97
N GLN A 135 -17.26 -4.07 26.12
CA GLN A 135 -16.19 -3.90 25.13
C GLN A 135 -16.56 -2.87 24.04
N GLU A 136 -17.81 -2.87 23.59
CA GLU A 136 -18.34 -1.86 22.65
C GLU A 136 -18.47 -0.48 23.33
N ARG A 137 -18.75 -0.44 24.65
CA ARG A 137 -18.73 0.78 25.45
C ARG A 137 -17.34 1.41 25.53
N VAL A 138 -16.32 0.60 25.81
CA VAL A 138 -14.92 1.05 25.84
C VAL A 138 -14.50 1.57 24.46
N GLN A 139 -14.85 0.87 23.39
CA GLN A 139 -14.61 1.35 22.01
C GLN A 139 -15.35 2.67 21.72
N THR A 140 -16.59 2.82 22.16
CA THR A 140 -17.38 4.05 21.94
C THR A 140 -16.82 5.23 22.73
N VAL A 141 -16.38 5.02 23.99
CA VAL A 141 -15.72 6.05 24.79
C VAL A 141 -14.37 6.44 24.19
N TYR A 142 -13.60 5.48 23.73
CA TYR A 142 -12.32 5.72 23.02
C TYR A 142 -12.52 6.57 21.78
N LEU A 143 -13.62 6.38 21.05
CA LEU A 143 -14.02 7.15 19.88
C LEU A 143 -14.41 8.61 20.18
N GLN A 144 -14.96 8.87 21.37
CA GLN A 144 -15.32 10.24 21.81
C GLN A 144 -14.09 11.07 22.19
N GLU A 145 -13.04 10.45 22.71
CA GLU A 145 -11.81 11.10 23.14
C GLU A 145 -10.82 11.30 21.98
N MET A 146 -10.95 10.53 20.91
CA MET A 146 -10.11 10.66 19.74
C MET A 146 -10.77 11.61 18.75
N SER A 147 -10.01 12.57 18.30
CA SER A 147 -10.38 13.58 17.33
C SER A 147 -10.89 13.00 16.00
N VAL A 148 -12.07 12.39 16.03
CA VAL A 148 -12.85 12.16 14.81
C VAL A 148 -13.07 13.53 14.18
N PRO A 149 -12.80 13.74 12.88
CA PRO A 149 -13.06 15.02 12.26
C PRO A 149 -14.47 15.48 12.61
N ARG A 150 -14.57 16.65 13.24
CA ARG A 150 -15.87 17.20 13.71
C ARG A 150 -16.86 17.46 12.58
N ASN A 151 -16.39 17.37 11.34
CA ASN A 151 -17.18 17.61 10.14
C ASN A 151 -17.05 16.44 9.14
N PRO A 152 -18.12 15.66 8.89
CA PRO A 152 -18.10 14.58 7.91
C PRO A 152 -17.92 15.08 6.47
N ASN A 153 -18.18 16.38 6.24
CA ASN A 153 -18.00 17.05 4.94
C ASN A 153 -16.57 17.56 4.77
N ALA A 154 -15.68 17.38 5.77
CA ALA A 154 -14.29 17.77 5.62
C ALA A 154 -13.56 16.80 4.72
N GLY A 155 -12.97 17.33 3.63
CA GLY A 155 -12.19 16.56 2.68
C GLY A 155 -13.01 15.57 1.84
N CYS A 156 -12.33 14.58 1.30
CA CYS A 156 -12.91 13.53 0.47
C CYS A 156 -13.00 12.19 1.23
N TRP A 157 -13.74 11.27 0.65
CA TRP A 157 -13.84 9.88 1.12
C TRP A 157 -13.26 8.94 0.07
N LEU A 158 -12.30 8.10 0.46
CA LEU A 158 -11.72 7.09 -0.43
C LEU A 158 -12.54 5.80 -0.34
N GLU A 159 -13.27 5.47 -1.40
CA GLU A 159 -13.99 4.21 -1.54
C GLU A 159 -13.09 3.13 -2.10
N MET A 160 -12.89 2.05 -1.35
CA MET A 160 -12.14 0.86 -1.74
C MET A 160 -13.07 -0.34 -1.85
N ARG A 161 -13.09 -1.02 -3.01
CA ARG A 161 -13.90 -2.24 -3.21
C ARG A 161 -13.00 -3.46 -3.24
N LYS A 162 -13.22 -4.37 -2.32
CA LYS A 162 -12.49 -5.63 -2.23
C LYS A 162 -13.45 -6.79 -2.03
N SER A 163 -13.02 -7.97 -2.45
CA SER A 163 -13.77 -9.21 -2.27
C SER A 163 -12.89 -10.27 -1.62
N GLY A 164 -13.49 -11.16 -0.86
CA GLY A 164 -12.79 -12.26 -0.22
C GLY A 164 -13.69 -13.01 0.74
N ILE A 165 -13.17 -14.06 1.31
CA ILE A 165 -13.85 -14.96 2.26
C ILE A 165 -13.78 -14.39 3.67
N SER A 166 -12.59 -14.00 4.10
CA SER A 166 -12.33 -13.44 5.42
C SER A 166 -12.54 -11.93 5.42
N SER A 167 -13.40 -11.44 6.33
CA SER A 167 -13.62 -9.99 6.49
C SER A 167 -12.35 -9.25 6.94
N PHE A 168 -11.50 -9.91 7.73
CA PHE A 168 -10.23 -9.35 8.19
C PHE A 168 -9.27 -9.15 7.00
N ILE A 169 -9.01 -10.22 6.22
CA ILE A 169 -8.13 -10.13 5.04
C ILE A 169 -8.67 -9.14 3.99
N VAL A 170 -9.98 -9.10 3.80
CA VAL A 170 -10.59 -8.14 2.87
C VAL A 170 -10.36 -6.70 3.35
N PHE A 171 -10.40 -6.46 4.66
CA PHE A 171 -10.08 -5.16 5.23
C PHE A 171 -8.59 -4.82 5.09
N GLU A 172 -7.68 -5.73 5.44
CA GLU A 172 -6.23 -5.54 5.28
C GLU A 172 -5.85 -5.24 3.81
N ARG A 173 -6.43 -5.98 2.88
CA ARG A 173 -6.24 -5.71 1.43
C ARG A 173 -6.82 -4.37 0.99
N ALA A 174 -7.90 -3.91 1.60
CA ALA A 174 -8.46 -2.59 1.32
C ALA A 174 -7.56 -1.49 1.90
N LEU A 175 -7.04 -1.69 3.10
CA LEU A 175 -6.11 -0.79 3.76
C LEU A 175 -4.80 -0.65 2.96
N GLN A 176 -4.20 -1.78 2.57
CA GLN A 176 -2.99 -1.79 1.75
C GLN A 176 -3.22 -1.06 0.41
N ALA A 177 -4.31 -1.37 -0.29
CA ALA A 177 -4.62 -0.75 -1.57
C ALA A 177 -4.94 0.76 -1.43
N ALA A 178 -5.51 1.18 -0.29
CA ALA A 178 -5.72 2.59 0.03
C ALA A 178 -4.38 3.30 0.24
N GLU A 179 -3.47 2.70 1.00
CA GLU A 179 -2.12 3.22 1.21
C GLU A 179 -1.35 3.37 -0.11
N GLU A 180 -1.38 2.34 -0.97
CA GLU A 180 -0.77 2.38 -2.31
C GLU A 180 -1.37 3.49 -3.19
N SER A 181 -2.67 3.74 -3.06
CA SER A 181 -3.34 4.82 -3.77
C SER A 181 -2.91 6.21 -3.27
N LEU A 182 -2.72 6.36 -1.95
CA LEU A 182 -2.27 7.62 -1.36
C LEU A 182 -0.78 7.91 -1.63
N ASP A 183 0.04 6.91 -1.90
CA ASP A 183 1.45 7.10 -2.27
C ASP A 183 1.60 7.96 -3.52
N ILE A 184 0.61 7.94 -4.42
CA ILE A 184 0.53 8.78 -5.61
C ILE A 184 0.59 10.27 -5.22
N LEU A 185 -0.23 10.67 -4.25
CA LEU A 185 -0.30 12.06 -3.81
C LEU A 185 0.91 12.44 -2.95
N ARG A 186 1.41 11.50 -2.16
CA ARG A 186 2.60 11.71 -1.31
C ARG A 186 3.86 11.96 -2.11
N ILE A 187 4.01 11.35 -3.29
CA ILE A 187 5.17 11.57 -4.15
C ILE A 187 5.08 12.88 -4.91
N LEU A 188 3.87 13.28 -5.30
CA LEU A 188 3.64 14.55 -6.00
C LEU A 188 3.78 15.76 -5.09
N ARG A 189 3.37 15.64 -3.83
CA ARG A 189 3.45 16.69 -2.81
C ARG A 189 4.12 16.17 -1.53
N PRO A 190 5.45 15.95 -1.54
CA PRO A 190 6.17 15.29 -0.45
C PRO A 190 6.19 16.08 0.86
N HIS A 191 5.91 17.37 0.81
CA HIS A 191 5.78 18.23 1.99
C HIS A 191 4.42 18.09 2.69
N ILE A 192 3.40 17.60 1.99
CA ILE A 192 2.08 17.36 2.59
C ILE A 192 2.03 15.95 3.17
N ARG A 193 1.70 15.84 4.44
CA ARG A 193 1.53 14.56 5.10
C ARG A 193 0.07 14.12 4.95
N ILE A 194 -0.14 13.09 4.13
CA ILE A 194 -1.44 12.46 3.94
C ILE A 194 -1.39 11.13 4.67
N THR A 195 -2.20 11.01 5.73
CA THR A 195 -2.30 9.78 6.52
C THR A 195 -3.62 9.08 6.24
N LEU A 196 -3.57 7.76 6.11
CA LEU A 196 -4.80 7.00 6.05
C LEU A 196 -5.41 6.96 7.45
N PRO A 197 -6.69 7.32 7.61
CA PRO A 197 -7.35 7.18 8.90
C PRO A 197 -7.39 5.71 9.28
N GLN A 198 -7.16 5.45 10.55
CA GLN A 198 -7.17 4.11 11.12
C GLN A 198 -8.58 3.54 11.27
N TYR A 199 -9.58 4.19 10.71
CA TYR A 199 -10.93 3.67 10.65
C TYR A 199 -11.46 3.67 9.22
N ALA A 200 -12.26 2.68 8.90
CA ALA A 200 -13.06 2.65 7.68
C ALA A 200 -14.49 2.31 8.03
N ILE A 201 -15.43 2.93 7.34
CA ILE A 201 -16.81 2.48 7.35
C ILE A 201 -16.92 1.40 6.30
N SER A 202 -17.21 0.16 6.70
CA SER A 202 -17.44 -0.93 5.77
C SER A 202 -18.92 -1.06 5.45
N ARG A 203 -19.23 -1.22 4.16
CA ARG A 203 -20.57 -1.61 3.69
C ARG A 203 -20.47 -3.01 3.11
N ASN A 204 -21.01 -3.95 3.85
CA ASN A 204 -21.33 -5.28 3.35
C ASN A 204 -22.84 -5.34 3.09
N SER A 205 -23.29 -6.23 2.21
CA SER A 205 -24.73 -6.47 2.02
C SER A 205 -25.44 -6.85 3.33
N ASP A 206 -24.70 -7.42 4.29
CA ASP A 206 -25.29 -8.02 5.49
C ASP A 206 -24.73 -7.51 6.85
N GLU A 207 -23.61 -6.77 6.90
CA GLU A 207 -22.98 -6.33 8.16
C GLU A 207 -22.38 -4.93 8.10
N ARG A 208 -22.60 -4.14 9.16
CA ARG A 208 -21.98 -2.83 9.36
C ARG A 208 -20.84 -3.00 10.36
N LYS A 209 -19.59 -2.79 9.92
CA LYS A 209 -18.42 -2.81 10.81
C LYS A 209 -17.64 -1.51 10.70
N ALA A 210 -17.19 -0.99 11.82
CA ALA A 210 -16.23 0.09 11.90
C ALA A 210 -15.05 -0.38 12.76
N SER A 211 -13.82 -0.16 12.31
CA SER A 211 -12.59 -0.41 13.07
C SER A 211 -11.82 0.89 13.25
N PHE A 212 -11.10 1.02 14.36
CA PHE A 212 -10.49 2.27 14.81
C PHE A 212 -9.07 2.10 15.30
N GLU A 213 -8.24 3.09 14.98
CA GLU A 213 -6.98 3.41 15.65
C GLU A 213 -6.74 4.94 15.69
N PRO A 214 -5.95 5.50 16.64
CA PRO A 214 -5.86 6.95 16.87
C PRO A 214 -5.07 7.73 15.82
N LEU A 215 -5.57 8.89 15.45
CA LEU A 215 -5.00 9.81 14.47
C LEU A 215 -4.11 10.90 15.08
N LYS A 216 -2.97 11.16 14.44
CA LYS A 216 -2.33 12.47 14.52
C LYS A 216 -2.93 13.37 13.44
N ILE A 217 -3.55 14.47 13.85
CA ILE A 217 -4.11 15.46 12.91
C ILE A 217 -2.97 16.34 12.43
N GLU A 218 -2.82 16.47 11.12
CA GLU A 218 -1.90 17.43 10.51
C GLU A 218 -2.64 18.62 9.90
N LEU A 219 -1.99 19.78 9.94
CA LEU A 219 -2.59 21.06 9.60
C LEU A 219 -2.60 21.36 8.10
N TYR A 220 -1.88 20.60 7.30
CA TYR A 220 -1.71 20.84 5.88
C TYR A 220 -2.75 20.10 5.05
N ARG A 221 -3.38 20.80 4.09
CA ARG A 221 -4.36 20.24 3.17
C ARG A 221 -3.77 20.10 1.78
N TYR A 222 -4.05 18.98 1.12
CA TYR A 222 -3.76 18.77 -0.28
C TYR A 222 -4.92 19.31 -1.10
N HIS A 223 -4.68 20.40 -1.84
CA HIS A 223 -5.64 20.91 -2.80
C HIS A 223 -5.40 20.29 -4.17
N PHE A 224 -6.46 19.75 -4.77
CA PHE A 224 -6.41 19.22 -6.13
C PHE A 224 -6.04 20.33 -7.11
N ASP A 225 -5.06 20.03 -7.96
CA ASP A 225 -4.61 20.89 -9.02
C ASP A 225 -4.85 20.19 -10.39
N GLN A 226 -5.51 20.87 -11.30
CA GLN A 226 -5.77 20.34 -12.64
C GLN A 226 -4.47 20.10 -13.44
N GLU A 227 -3.41 20.85 -13.16
CA GLU A 227 -2.11 20.64 -13.80
C GLU A 227 -1.48 19.30 -13.37
N GLU A 228 -1.72 18.88 -12.13
CA GLU A 228 -1.25 17.58 -11.61
C GLU A 228 -2.12 16.39 -12.04
N GLN A 229 -3.32 16.64 -12.58
CA GLN A 229 -4.27 15.59 -12.92
C GLN A 229 -3.64 14.50 -13.79
N LYS A 230 -2.91 14.88 -14.83
CA LYS A 230 -2.23 13.92 -15.74
C LYS A 230 -1.25 13.03 -15.00
N SER A 231 -0.51 13.59 -14.04
CA SER A 231 0.46 12.85 -13.23
C SER A 231 -0.25 11.89 -12.26
N ILE A 232 -1.35 12.33 -11.65
CA ILE A 232 -2.18 11.50 -10.77
C ILE A 232 -2.80 10.35 -11.54
N ASP A 233 -3.41 10.62 -12.71
CA ASP A 233 -4.05 9.61 -13.57
C ASP A 233 -3.04 8.55 -14.01
N ARG A 234 -1.85 8.99 -14.40
CA ARG A 234 -0.77 8.12 -14.81
C ARG A 234 -0.28 7.21 -13.69
N LEU A 235 0.03 7.79 -12.53
CA LEU A 235 0.44 7.01 -11.35
C LEU A 235 -0.67 6.08 -10.88
N SER A 236 -1.93 6.50 -10.98
CA SER A 236 -3.10 5.66 -10.68
C SER A 236 -3.15 4.43 -11.59
N ASN A 237 -2.92 4.61 -12.89
CA ASN A 237 -2.86 3.50 -13.83
C ASN A 237 -1.70 2.54 -13.55
N LEU A 238 -0.53 3.07 -13.18
CA LEU A 238 0.63 2.28 -12.80
C LEU A 238 0.35 1.43 -11.55
N VAL A 239 -0.27 2.03 -10.53
CA VAL A 239 -0.64 1.33 -9.28
C VAL A 239 -1.65 0.21 -9.54
N ILE A 240 -2.64 0.45 -10.41
CA ILE A 240 -3.70 -0.53 -10.70
C ILE A 240 -3.15 -1.72 -11.51
N ASN A 241 -2.28 -1.46 -12.48
CA ASN A 241 -1.87 -2.45 -13.47
C ASN A 241 -0.43 -2.26 -13.96
N PRO A 242 0.56 -2.56 -13.11
CA PRO A 242 1.97 -2.49 -13.49
C PRO A 242 2.27 -3.51 -14.59
N ARG A 243 2.78 -3.05 -15.74
CA ARG A 243 2.98 -3.86 -16.95
C ARG A 243 4.42 -4.34 -17.10
N SER A 244 5.39 -3.60 -16.56
CA SER A 244 6.81 -3.86 -16.71
C SER A 244 7.49 -4.15 -15.37
N ASP A 245 8.69 -4.74 -15.41
CA ASP A 245 9.52 -4.90 -14.22
C ASP A 245 9.90 -3.54 -13.61
N LEU A 246 10.18 -2.56 -14.46
CA LEU A 246 10.50 -1.19 -14.02
C LEU A 246 9.34 -0.52 -13.28
N GLU A 247 8.10 -0.68 -13.77
CA GLU A 247 6.91 -0.18 -13.07
C GLU A 247 6.73 -0.85 -11.69
N LYS A 248 6.99 -2.17 -11.59
CA LYS A 248 6.98 -2.87 -10.30
C LYS A 248 8.06 -2.36 -9.35
N ARG A 249 9.24 -2.02 -9.88
CA ARG A 249 10.32 -1.40 -9.09
C ARG A 249 9.94 -0.03 -8.56
N ILE A 250 9.20 0.78 -9.35
CA ILE A 250 8.63 2.05 -8.87
C ILE A 250 7.65 1.79 -7.72
N LEU A 251 6.74 0.83 -7.83
CA LEU A 251 5.81 0.49 -6.75
C LEU A 251 6.54 0.05 -5.49
N ASN A 252 7.59 -0.74 -5.61
CA ASN A 252 8.43 -1.12 -4.47
C ASN A 252 9.14 0.10 -3.86
N ALA A 253 9.64 1.02 -4.68
CA ALA A 253 10.26 2.25 -4.19
C ALA A 253 9.26 3.14 -3.45
N LEU A 254 8.02 3.27 -3.95
CA LEU A 254 6.93 3.96 -3.25
C LEU A 254 6.57 3.29 -1.93
N HIS A 255 6.57 1.97 -1.88
CA HIS A 255 6.36 1.21 -0.65
C HIS A 255 7.44 1.50 0.41
N PHE A 256 8.73 1.45 0.03
CA PHE A 256 9.82 1.83 0.93
C PHE A 256 9.75 3.30 1.37
N TYR A 257 9.41 4.20 0.46
CA TYR A 257 9.19 5.61 0.77
C TYR A 257 8.13 5.79 1.87
N ARG A 258 6.98 5.09 1.74
CA ARG A 258 5.91 5.11 2.73
C ARG A 258 6.36 4.58 4.09
N ILE A 259 7.06 3.42 4.12
CA ILE A 259 7.54 2.85 5.37
C ILE A 259 8.49 3.83 6.07
N GLY A 260 9.47 4.36 5.36
CA GLY A 260 10.41 5.34 5.91
C GLY A 260 9.67 6.52 6.53
N ARG A 261 8.74 7.12 5.77
CA ARG A 261 8.04 8.32 6.19
C ARG A 261 7.08 8.14 7.37
N ASN A 262 6.36 7.02 7.44
CA ASN A 262 5.23 6.87 8.36
C ASN A 262 5.60 6.19 9.67
N PHE A 263 6.60 5.33 9.68
CA PHE A 263 6.80 4.38 10.78
C PHE A 263 8.17 4.44 11.44
N SER A 264 9.07 5.27 10.93
CA SER A 264 10.47 5.09 11.28
C SER A 264 11.06 6.28 12.02
N PRO A 265 11.94 6.05 13.02
CA PRO A 265 12.92 7.04 13.47
C PRO A 265 13.82 7.43 12.29
N GLU A 266 14.50 8.58 12.38
CA GLU A 266 15.28 9.18 11.30
C GLU A 266 16.35 8.25 10.70
N ASP A 267 16.97 7.39 11.51
CA ASP A 267 17.94 6.40 11.06
C ASP A 267 17.31 5.33 10.15
N GLN A 268 16.13 4.82 10.53
CA GLN A 268 15.39 3.88 9.72
C GLN A 268 14.80 4.55 8.48
N GLU A 269 14.36 5.80 8.57
CA GLU A 269 13.87 6.58 7.43
C GLU A 269 14.94 6.67 6.34
N LEU A 270 16.19 7.03 6.70
CA LEU A 270 17.33 7.02 5.78
C LEU A 270 17.54 5.64 5.14
N PHE A 271 17.52 4.58 5.96
CA PHE A 271 17.68 3.21 5.48
C PHE A 271 16.68 2.87 4.39
N TYR A 272 15.40 3.16 4.60
CA TYR A 272 14.35 2.86 3.62
C TYR A 272 14.46 3.69 2.35
N TYR A 273 14.82 4.96 2.43
CA TYR A 273 14.97 5.80 1.23
C TYR A 273 16.15 5.34 0.37
N VAL A 274 17.27 5.00 0.97
CA VAL A 274 18.42 4.48 0.22
C VAL A 274 18.12 3.09 -0.37
N ALA A 275 17.43 2.22 0.38
CA ALA A 275 16.97 0.93 -0.14
C ALA A 275 15.98 1.08 -1.30
N ALA A 276 15.12 2.10 -1.28
CA ALA A 276 14.23 2.43 -2.39
C ALA A 276 15.01 2.85 -3.64
N ILE A 277 16.03 3.71 -3.47
CA ILE A 277 16.93 4.13 -4.58
C ILE A 277 17.63 2.90 -5.15
N GLU A 278 18.20 2.04 -4.29
CA GLU A 278 18.87 0.80 -4.69
C GLU A 278 17.92 -0.07 -5.53
N ASN A 279 16.73 -0.37 -5.01
CA ASN A 279 15.74 -1.18 -5.70
C ASN A 279 15.34 -0.60 -7.07
N LEU A 280 15.29 0.73 -7.19
CA LEU A 280 14.87 1.39 -8.43
C LEU A 280 15.95 1.36 -9.50
N VAL A 281 17.22 1.64 -9.14
CA VAL A 281 18.31 1.78 -10.11
C VAL A 281 19.09 0.51 -10.39
N ILE A 282 18.99 -0.53 -9.53
CA ILE A 282 19.73 -1.79 -9.66
C ILE A 282 18.81 -2.90 -10.16
N GLY A 283 19.21 -3.60 -11.22
CA GLY A 283 18.52 -4.79 -11.73
C GLY A 283 18.73 -6.00 -10.82
N LYS A 284 17.90 -7.04 -10.98
CA LYS A 284 17.95 -8.26 -10.16
C LYS A 284 19.28 -9.02 -10.25
N ASP A 285 19.94 -8.90 -11.39
CA ASP A 285 21.17 -9.65 -11.68
C ASP A 285 22.46 -8.86 -11.35
N ASP A 286 22.34 -7.60 -10.95
CA ASP A 286 23.46 -6.67 -10.75
C ASP A 286 23.74 -6.45 -9.25
N ARG A 287 24.29 -7.48 -8.60
CA ARG A 287 24.53 -7.47 -7.14
C ARG A 287 25.93 -7.08 -6.71
N ASP A 288 26.85 -6.90 -7.65
CA ASP A 288 28.24 -6.63 -7.34
C ASP A 288 28.54 -5.12 -7.29
N VAL A 289 29.35 -4.70 -6.31
CA VAL A 289 29.91 -3.35 -6.19
C VAL A 289 28.82 -2.25 -6.09
N LEU A 290 27.72 -2.52 -5.37
CA LEU A 290 26.57 -1.64 -5.25
C LEU A 290 26.93 -0.23 -4.76
N ARG A 291 27.88 -0.11 -3.87
CA ARG A 291 28.40 1.17 -3.35
C ARG A 291 28.83 2.16 -4.45
N TRP A 292 29.25 1.66 -5.59
CA TRP A 292 29.70 2.47 -6.74
C TRP A 292 28.61 2.58 -7.81
N LYS A 293 27.96 1.48 -8.12
CA LYS A 293 26.97 1.42 -9.20
C LYS A 293 25.71 2.22 -8.91
N ILE A 294 25.20 2.21 -7.67
CA ILE A 294 23.98 2.95 -7.31
C ILE A 294 24.17 4.46 -7.51
N PRO A 295 25.22 5.09 -6.92
CA PRO A 295 25.46 6.52 -7.11
C PRO A 295 25.74 6.89 -8.58
N GLU A 296 26.49 6.06 -9.31
CA GLU A 296 26.79 6.30 -10.73
C GLU A 296 25.53 6.27 -11.58
N LYS A 297 24.74 5.19 -11.48
CA LYS A 297 23.49 5.05 -12.25
C LYS A 297 22.49 6.17 -11.95
N ALA A 298 22.31 6.51 -10.68
CA ALA A 298 21.45 7.61 -10.27
C ALA A 298 21.94 8.96 -10.82
N ALA A 299 23.25 9.22 -10.82
CA ALA A 299 23.82 10.45 -11.36
C ALA A 299 23.59 10.58 -12.87
N PHE A 300 23.70 9.49 -13.62
CA PHE A 300 23.39 9.50 -15.07
C PHE A 300 21.90 9.75 -15.35
N LEU A 301 21.01 9.26 -14.49
CA LEU A 301 19.58 9.54 -14.60
C LEU A 301 19.27 11.02 -14.34
N LEU A 302 19.85 11.58 -13.27
CA LEU A 302 19.48 12.88 -12.77
C LEU A 302 20.16 14.04 -13.51
N GLU A 303 21.42 13.86 -13.94
CA GLU A 303 22.22 14.99 -14.40
C GLU A 303 22.82 14.78 -15.80
N GLY A 304 22.77 15.83 -16.62
CA GLY A 304 23.43 15.86 -17.93
C GLY A 304 24.90 16.28 -17.87
N ASP A 305 25.27 17.14 -16.92
CA ASP A 305 26.58 17.72 -16.77
C ASP A 305 27.51 16.88 -15.89
N LEU A 306 28.80 16.77 -16.27
CA LEU A 306 29.77 15.95 -15.55
C LEU A 306 30.01 16.44 -14.13
N SER A 307 30.12 17.75 -13.91
CA SER A 307 30.41 18.33 -12.60
C SER A 307 29.24 18.01 -11.63
N ARG A 308 28.00 18.19 -12.08
CA ARG A 308 26.80 17.83 -11.29
C ARG A 308 26.69 16.34 -11.05
N ARG A 309 27.05 15.49 -12.02
CA ARG A 309 27.11 14.03 -11.84
C ARG A 309 28.07 13.66 -10.71
N LEU A 310 29.26 14.24 -10.71
CA LEU A 310 30.26 13.98 -9.66
C LEU A 310 29.76 14.39 -8.27
N GLU A 311 29.03 15.51 -8.18
CA GLU A 311 28.39 15.95 -6.95
C GLU A 311 27.34 14.95 -6.46
N VAL A 312 26.44 14.52 -7.35
CA VAL A 312 25.41 13.49 -7.04
C VAL A 312 26.06 12.19 -6.58
N VAL A 313 27.10 11.72 -7.31
CA VAL A 313 27.83 10.50 -6.93
C VAL A 313 28.42 10.63 -5.52
N ALA A 314 29.05 11.74 -5.19
CA ALA A 314 29.66 11.95 -3.86
C ALA A 314 28.57 11.94 -2.76
N LYS A 315 27.47 12.66 -2.95
CA LYS A 315 26.36 12.72 -1.99
C LYS A 315 25.70 11.37 -1.79
N LEU A 316 25.32 10.67 -2.88
CA LEU A 316 24.67 9.36 -2.77
C LEU A 316 25.58 8.29 -2.20
N ARG A 317 26.91 8.37 -2.43
CA ARG A 317 27.87 7.46 -1.80
C ARG A 317 27.89 7.64 -0.28
N ASN A 318 27.92 8.89 0.18
CA ASN A 318 27.86 9.19 1.62
C ASN A 318 26.55 8.66 2.26
N LEU A 319 25.41 8.81 1.57
CA LEU A 319 24.12 8.26 2.04
C LEU A 319 24.13 6.73 2.07
N TYR A 320 24.72 6.08 1.05
CA TYR A 320 24.86 4.63 1.01
C TYR A 320 25.76 4.11 2.15
N ASP A 321 26.87 4.78 2.41
CA ASP A 321 27.78 4.44 3.52
C ASP A 321 27.09 4.61 4.88
N ALA A 322 26.32 5.69 5.08
CA ALA A 322 25.51 5.89 6.28
C ALA A 322 24.46 4.76 6.44
N ARG A 323 23.74 4.40 5.37
CA ARG A 323 22.77 3.26 5.37
C ARG A 323 23.47 1.95 5.74
N SER A 324 24.65 1.69 5.19
CA SER A 324 25.41 0.49 5.50
C SER A 324 25.81 0.43 6.99
N THR A 325 26.23 1.55 7.55
CA THR A 325 26.58 1.67 8.97
C THR A 325 25.36 1.41 9.88
N ILE A 326 24.19 1.93 9.52
CA ILE A 326 22.92 1.65 10.21
C ILE A 326 22.59 0.15 10.15
N ALA A 327 22.67 -0.46 8.97
CA ALA A 327 22.37 -1.88 8.78
C ALA A 327 23.26 -2.80 9.64
N HIS A 328 24.49 -2.37 9.92
CA HIS A 328 25.41 -3.11 10.79
C HIS A 328 25.32 -2.72 12.28
N GLY A 329 24.35 -1.88 12.66
CA GLY A 329 24.13 -1.46 14.05
C GLY A 329 25.22 -0.56 14.63
N SER A 330 26.05 0.05 13.79
CA SER A 330 27.21 0.87 14.22
C SER A 330 26.90 2.37 14.32
N MET A 331 25.70 2.81 13.92
CA MET A 331 25.27 4.23 13.97
C MET A 331 23.99 4.35 14.79
N SER A 332 24.00 5.23 15.76
CA SER A 332 22.85 5.50 16.64
C SER A 332 22.16 6.83 16.34
N HIS A 333 22.72 7.65 15.46
CA HIS A 333 22.18 8.97 15.11
C HIS A 333 22.50 9.32 13.66
N VAL A 334 21.50 9.78 12.93
CA VAL A 334 21.59 10.24 11.54
C VAL A 334 21.30 11.74 11.53
N GLU A 335 22.07 12.49 10.78
CA GLU A 335 21.78 13.91 10.58
C GLU A 335 20.48 14.08 9.78
N PRO A 336 19.50 14.88 10.25
CA PRO A 336 18.23 15.11 9.56
C PRO A 336 18.43 15.58 8.10
N ARG A 337 19.49 16.30 7.82
CA ARG A 337 19.87 16.72 6.47
C ARG A 337 20.12 15.55 5.52
N ASN A 338 20.70 14.44 6.01
CA ASN A 338 20.96 13.25 5.20
C ASN A 338 19.63 12.54 4.86
N VAL A 339 18.70 12.49 5.80
CA VAL A 339 17.35 11.95 5.58
C VAL A 339 16.63 12.76 4.51
N GLN A 340 16.62 14.08 4.65
CA GLN A 340 16.01 14.97 3.67
C GLN A 340 16.64 14.80 2.28
N LEU A 341 17.97 14.77 2.20
CA LEU A 341 18.70 14.61 0.94
C LEU A 341 18.39 13.25 0.28
N ALA A 342 18.33 12.16 1.05
CA ALA A 342 17.97 10.85 0.53
C ALA A 342 16.53 10.84 -0.03
N ARG A 343 15.59 11.48 0.67
CA ARG A 343 14.22 11.65 0.21
C ARG A 343 14.13 12.42 -1.09
N GLU A 344 14.83 13.55 -1.19
CA GLU A 344 14.87 14.39 -2.40
C GLU A 344 15.41 13.62 -3.60
N TYR A 345 16.51 12.90 -3.45
CA TYR A 345 17.06 12.07 -4.52
C TYR A 345 16.10 10.95 -4.92
N LEU A 346 15.47 10.28 -3.98
CA LEU A 346 14.48 9.24 -4.27
C LEU A 346 13.34 9.78 -5.12
N ILE A 347 12.76 10.92 -4.72
CA ILE A 347 11.64 11.55 -5.45
C ILE A 347 12.09 11.94 -6.86
N ARG A 348 13.25 12.57 -6.99
CA ARG A 348 13.79 12.96 -8.30
C ARG A 348 14.02 11.75 -9.21
N ILE A 349 14.60 10.65 -8.68
CA ILE A 349 14.83 9.42 -9.45
C ILE A 349 13.49 8.79 -9.89
N ILE A 350 12.50 8.72 -8.98
CA ILE A 350 11.16 8.21 -9.34
C ILE A 350 10.57 9.05 -10.47
N THR A 351 10.63 10.38 -10.37
CA THR A 351 10.09 11.30 -11.39
C THR A 351 10.78 11.10 -12.73
N GLU A 352 12.11 11.04 -12.76
CA GLU A 352 12.87 10.82 -14.01
C GLU A 352 12.55 9.46 -14.64
N VAL A 353 12.46 8.39 -13.83
CA VAL A 353 12.11 7.06 -14.33
C VAL A 353 10.68 7.04 -14.87
N LEU A 354 9.74 7.71 -14.23
CA LEU A 354 8.38 7.87 -14.72
C LEU A 354 8.37 8.60 -16.08
N GLU A 355 9.09 9.71 -16.23
CA GLU A 355 9.19 10.42 -17.51
C GLU A 355 9.81 9.57 -18.61
N LEU A 356 10.79 8.72 -18.28
CA LEU A 356 11.39 7.81 -19.24
C LEU A 356 10.42 6.75 -19.76
N ILE A 357 9.57 6.22 -18.89
CA ILE A 357 8.52 5.27 -19.29
C ILE A 357 7.57 5.92 -20.31
N ASP A 358 7.25 7.21 -20.17
CA ASP A 358 6.37 7.91 -21.12
C ASP A 358 7.01 8.25 -22.45
N LYS A 359 8.21 8.85 -22.41
CA LYS A 359 8.88 9.37 -23.59
C LYS A 359 9.33 8.28 -24.56
N ARG A 360 9.57 7.09 -24.00
CA ARG A 360 10.08 5.98 -24.77
C ARG A 360 9.06 4.88 -24.71
N ASP A 361 8.11 4.77 -25.50
CA ASP A 361 7.27 3.58 -25.57
C ASP A 361 8.11 2.30 -25.32
N LEU A 362 8.51 2.12 -24.05
CA LEU A 362 9.33 0.97 -23.61
C LEU A 362 8.61 -0.37 -23.86
N LYS A 363 7.37 -0.29 -24.40
CA LYS A 363 6.59 -1.40 -24.90
C LYS A 363 7.10 -1.96 -26.21
N SER A 364 7.90 -1.19 -26.97
CA SER A 364 8.38 -1.59 -28.30
C SER A 364 9.76 -2.27 -28.28
N VAL A 365 10.37 -2.46 -27.12
CA VAL A 365 11.58 -3.29 -27.04
C VAL A 365 11.16 -4.74 -27.24
N SER A 366 11.59 -5.30 -28.35
CA SER A 366 11.37 -6.66 -28.85
C SER A 366 11.31 -7.71 -27.72
N PRO A 367 10.42 -8.71 -27.78
CA PRO A 367 10.35 -9.82 -26.81
C PRO A 367 11.65 -10.64 -26.67
N ILE A 368 12.66 -10.34 -27.47
CA ILE A 368 13.98 -10.96 -27.47
C ILE A 368 15.02 -10.18 -26.65
N ALA A 369 14.66 -9.00 -26.09
CA ALA A 369 15.54 -8.26 -25.21
C ALA A 369 15.72 -9.06 -23.90
N THR A 370 16.80 -9.79 -23.89
CA THR A 370 17.37 -10.52 -22.77
C THR A 370 17.36 -9.67 -21.49
N LYS A 371 16.85 -10.23 -20.43
CA LYS A 371 17.06 -10.10 -18.96
C LYS A 371 17.60 -8.80 -18.36
N ASN A 372 18.16 -7.86 -19.12
CA ASN A 372 18.64 -6.57 -18.62
C ASN A 372 17.51 -5.55 -18.71
N SER A 373 17.27 -4.84 -17.62
CA SER A 373 16.20 -3.86 -17.56
C SER A 373 16.42 -2.79 -18.63
N SER A 374 15.35 -2.35 -19.27
CA SER A 374 15.36 -1.21 -20.22
C SER A 374 15.97 0.07 -19.63
N LEU A 375 16.05 0.16 -18.30
CA LEU A 375 16.71 1.24 -17.57
C LEU A 375 18.24 1.15 -17.67
N ASP A 376 18.83 -0.02 -17.58
CA ASP A 376 20.28 -0.22 -17.69
C ASP A 376 20.77 0.11 -19.11
N GLU A 377 20.06 -0.36 -20.15
CA GLU A 377 20.34 0.01 -21.54
C GLU A 377 20.25 1.52 -21.77
N TYR A 378 19.28 2.20 -21.15
CA TYR A 378 19.18 3.65 -21.24
C TYR A 378 20.34 4.36 -20.56
N ILE A 379 20.72 3.92 -19.37
CA ILE A 379 21.86 4.48 -18.63
C ILE A 379 23.16 4.27 -19.44
N ASP A 380 23.37 3.08 -19.97
CA ASP A 380 24.54 2.79 -20.82
C ASP A 380 24.53 3.65 -22.08
N GLN A 381 23.39 3.85 -22.73
CA GLN A 381 23.28 4.74 -23.87
C GLN A 381 23.68 6.18 -23.50
N ILE A 382 23.20 6.71 -22.36
CA ILE A 382 23.59 8.07 -21.90
C ILE A 382 25.08 8.12 -21.57
N LYS A 383 25.62 7.06 -20.99
CA LYS A 383 27.02 6.96 -20.60
C LYS A 383 27.95 7.11 -21.82
N TYR A 384 27.58 6.48 -22.92
CA TYR A 384 28.41 6.47 -24.14
C TYR A 384 28.08 7.57 -25.15
N SER A 385 26.85 8.06 -25.21
CA SER A 385 26.40 9.05 -26.21
C SER A 385 25.98 10.41 -25.65
N GLY A 386 25.95 10.58 -24.35
CA GLY A 386 25.45 11.78 -23.68
C GLY A 386 23.91 11.84 -23.62
N LYS A 387 23.38 12.64 -22.68
CA LYS A 387 21.95 12.85 -22.51
C LYS A 387 21.40 13.66 -23.70
N PRO A 388 20.29 13.30 -24.35
CA PRO A 388 19.72 14.07 -25.45
C PRO A 388 19.47 15.52 -25.03
N GLN A 389 19.84 16.49 -25.89
CA GLN A 389 19.77 17.94 -25.58
C GLN A 389 18.36 18.46 -25.22
N GLY A 390 17.28 17.72 -25.52
CA GLY A 390 15.90 18.09 -25.19
C GLY A 390 15.55 17.99 -23.71
N ASP A 391 16.30 17.25 -22.91
CA ASP A 391 15.99 16.95 -21.52
C ASP A 391 16.58 17.95 -20.49
N GLN A 392 17.37 18.91 -20.96
CA GLN A 392 18.07 19.87 -20.07
C GLN A 392 17.18 21.00 -19.51
N ARG A 393 15.96 21.22 -20.04
CA ARG A 393 15.18 22.43 -19.73
C ARG A 393 14.33 22.38 -18.46
N ARG A 394 14.15 21.24 -17.78
CA ARG A 394 13.26 21.11 -16.62
C ARG A 394 13.92 20.94 -15.25
N ALA A 395 15.25 20.81 -15.20
CA ALA A 395 15.95 20.66 -13.92
C ALA A 395 15.95 21.93 -13.04
N ASN A 396 15.48 23.06 -13.55
CA ASN A 396 15.56 24.37 -12.89
C ASN A 396 14.23 24.88 -12.30
N SER A 397 13.16 24.09 -12.25
CA SER A 397 11.84 24.63 -11.84
C SER A 397 11.22 23.96 -10.61
N ILE A 398 12.02 23.34 -9.76
CA ILE A 398 11.60 23.06 -8.40
C ILE A 398 12.40 23.97 -7.48
N ASP A 399 12.02 25.24 -7.46
CA ASP A 399 12.39 26.17 -6.38
C ASP A 399 11.73 25.66 -5.09
N ILE A 400 12.55 25.11 -4.21
CA ILE A 400 12.15 24.66 -2.88
C ILE A 400 12.49 25.77 -1.86
N ASP A 401 12.17 27.02 -2.20
CA ASP A 401 12.24 28.16 -1.28
C ASP A 401 10.86 28.81 -1.20
N SER A 402 10.02 28.27 -0.32
CA SER A 402 8.97 29.02 0.40
C SER A 402 8.25 28.11 1.41
#